data_f9aadbea314284e302e1bb4061497bfa
#
_entry.id   f9aadbea314284e302e1bb4061497bfa
#
_cell.length_a   1.000
_cell.length_b   1.000
_cell.length_c   1.000
_cell.angle_alpha   90.00
_cell.angle_beta   90.00
_cell.angle_gamma   90.00
#
_symmetry.space_group_name_H-M   'P 1'
#
loop_
_entity.id
_entity.type
_entity.pdbx_description
1 polymer ?
#
loop_
_entity_poly.entity_id
_entity_poly.type
_entity_poly.pdbx_seq_one_letter_code
_entity_poly.pdbx_strand_id
1 'polypeptide(L)'
;MSIEPGRARYVSLTTFRASGEGVSTPVWIAPTVAGLGEPGDLVVISELDTWKVKRLRKDSRVELRPCDMRGRVEADAPTWTGQGRIAAEPEEACLVKRAISDKYGWWYHAFAAVERVMVRVRPSYPARAGIIITLDS
;
A
#
# COMPACT_ATOMS: atom_id res chain seq x y z
N MET A 1 -4.99 18.66 14.87
CA MET A 1 -4.41 18.73 13.52
C MET A 1 -4.57 17.37 12.84
N SER A 2 -5.30 17.32 11.75
CA SER A 2 -5.54 16.05 11.06
C SER A 2 -4.38 15.73 10.12
N ILE A 3 -3.92 14.49 10.17
CA ILE A 3 -2.88 14.00 9.26
C ILE A 3 -3.57 13.37 8.06
N GLU A 4 -3.21 13.80 6.85
CA GLU A 4 -3.71 13.17 5.63
C GLU A 4 -3.03 11.81 5.46
N PRO A 5 -3.78 10.77 5.02
CA PRO A 5 -3.20 9.42 4.90
C PRO A 5 -1.97 9.36 3.98
N GLY A 6 -1.98 10.12 2.89
CA GLY A 6 -0.86 10.14 1.95
C GLY A 6 0.43 10.74 2.51
N ARG A 7 0.36 11.44 3.64
CA ARG A 7 1.53 12.04 4.29
C ARG A 7 2.10 11.16 5.41
N ALA A 8 1.38 10.14 5.83
CA ALA A 8 1.88 9.22 6.84
C ALA A 8 3.07 8.43 6.27
N ARG A 9 4.09 8.20 7.07
CA ARG A 9 5.25 7.41 6.65
C ARG A 9 4.91 5.95 6.49
N TYR A 10 4.13 5.44 7.44
CA TYR A 10 3.57 4.09 7.42
C TYR A 10 2.11 4.16 7.80
N VAL A 11 1.32 3.29 7.20
CA VAL A 11 -0.06 3.11 7.63
C VAL A 11 -0.28 1.64 7.94
N SER A 12 -1.13 1.38 8.92
CA SER A 12 -1.65 0.05 9.18
C SER A 12 -2.81 -0.14 8.20
N LEU A 13 -2.59 -1.02 7.22
CA LEU A 13 -3.61 -1.35 6.23
C LEU A 13 -4.36 -2.58 6.72
N THR A 14 -5.67 -2.43 6.91
CA THR A 14 -6.56 -3.52 7.29
C THR A 14 -7.35 -3.99 6.09
N THR A 15 -7.27 -5.28 5.81
CA THR A 15 -8.10 -5.97 4.81
C THR A 15 -8.95 -6.99 5.55
N PHE A 16 -10.01 -7.50 4.92
CA PHE A 16 -11.01 -8.29 5.61
C PHE A 16 -11.11 -9.72 5.09
N ARG A 17 -11.16 -10.67 6.02
CA ARG A 17 -11.41 -12.08 5.72
C ARG A 17 -12.88 -12.27 5.35
N ALA A 18 -13.20 -13.39 4.74
CA ALA A 18 -14.60 -13.76 4.44
C ALA A 18 -15.51 -13.75 5.67
N SER A 19 -14.95 -14.00 6.85
CA SER A 19 -15.67 -13.93 8.14
C SER A 19 -16.00 -12.50 8.58
N GLY A 20 -15.40 -11.48 7.92
CA GLY A 20 -15.50 -10.08 8.34
C GLY A 20 -14.40 -9.64 9.28
N GLU A 21 -13.53 -10.55 9.72
CA GLU A 21 -12.41 -10.21 10.58
C GLU A 21 -11.35 -9.42 9.85
N GLY A 22 -10.93 -8.29 10.43
CA GLY A 22 -9.87 -7.45 9.88
C GLY A 22 -8.48 -7.99 10.20
N VAL A 23 -7.56 -7.89 9.23
CA VAL A 23 -6.16 -8.24 9.41
C VAL A 23 -5.32 -7.04 8.98
N SER A 24 -4.49 -6.54 9.87
CA SER A 24 -3.73 -5.31 9.69
C SER A 24 -2.24 -5.58 9.50
N THR A 25 -1.62 -4.84 8.58
CA THR A 25 -0.17 -4.88 8.35
C THR A 25 0.36 -3.47 8.08
N PRO A 26 1.58 -3.13 8.53
CA PRO A 26 2.18 -1.84 8.18
C PRO A 26 2.63 -1.84 6.72
N VAL A 27 2.37 -0.74 6.02
CA VAL A 27 2.72 -0.59 4.60
C VAL A 27 3.17 0.84 4.32
N TRP A 28 3.91 1.02 3.23
CA TRP A 28 4.20 2.33 2.67
C TRP A 28 3.00 2.80 1.87
N ILE A 29 2.72 4.10 1.96
CA ILE A 29 1.60 4.73 1.28
C ILE A 29 2.03 6.06 0.67
N ALA A 30 1.50 6.39 -0.50
CA ALA A 30 1.77 7.66 -1.18
C ALA A 30 0.52 8.18 -1.87
N PRO A 31 0.42 9.50 -2.08
CA PRO A 31 -0.60 10.03 -2.97
C PRO A 31 -0.39 9.51 -4.38
N THR A 32 -1.48 9.33 -5.13
CA THR A 32 -1.38 8.89 -6.51
C THR A 32 -0.74 9.95 -7.41
N VAL A 33 -0.35 9.54 -8.60
CA VAL A 33 0.18 10.41 -9.66
C VAL A 33 -0.78 10.45 -10.83
N ALA A 34 -0.58 11.42 -11.73
CA ALA A 34 -1.42 11.55 -12.92
C ALA A 34 -1.42 10.27 -13.75
N GLY A 35 -2.58 9.84 -14.18
CA GLY A 35 -2.77 8.63 -14.97
C GLY A 35 -3.00 7.36 -14.15
N LEU A 36 -2.91 7.43 -12.82
CA LEU A 36 -3.11 6.30 -11.93
C LEU A 36 -4.28 6.57 -11.00
N GLY A 37 -5.39 5.87 -11.22
CA GLY A 37 -6.63 6.09 -10.45
C GLY A 37 -7.18 7.48 -10.63
N GLU A 38 -7.94 7.94 -9.66
CA GLU A 38 -8.54 9.27 -9.65
C GLU A 38 -7.73 10.22 -8.76
N PRO A 39 -7.82 11.55 -8.99
CA PRO A 39 -7.20 12.51 -8.09
C PRO A 39 -7.67 12.30 -6.64
N GLY A 40 -6.74 12.28 -5.72
CA GLY A 40 -7.03 12.03 -4.30
C GLY A 40 -6.88 10.57 -3.90
N ASP A 41 -6.73 9.66 -4.83
CA ASP A 41 -6.47 8.26 -4.53
C ASP A 41 -5.09 8.09 -3.88
N LEU A 42 -4.90 6.95 -3.23
CA LEU A 42 -3.67 6.59 -2.55
C LEU A 42 -3.10 5.31 -3.16
N VAL A 43 -1.81 5.14 -3.03
CA VAL A 43 -1.11 3.98 -3.59
C VAL A 43 -0.30 3.31 -2.49
N VAL A 44 -0.43 1.99 -2.42
CA VAL A 44 0.30 1.13 -1.49
C VAL A 44 1.06 0.08 -2.29
N ILE A 45 2.26 -0.26 -1.86
CA ILE A 45 3.03 -1.34 -2.47
C ILE A 45 3.07 -2.54 -1.53
N SER A 46 2.87 -3.74 -2.08
CA SER A 46 2.83 -4.98 -1.32
C SER A 46 3.32 -6.15 -2.18
N GLU A 47 3.61 -7.28 -1.55
CA GLU A 47 3.94 -8.50 -2.28
C GLU A 47 2.69 -9.08 -2.95
N LEU A 48 2.86 -9.56 -4.18
CA LEU A 48 1.75 -10.05 -5.00
C LEU A 48 1.02 -11.25 -4.40
N ASP A 49 1.74 -12.16 -3.78
CA ASP A 49 1.19 -13.41 -3.24
C ASP A 49 0.79 -13.35 -1.78
N THR A 50 0.65 -12.13 -1.22
CA THR A 50 0.23 -11.99 0.18
C THR A 50 -1.27 -12.26 0.34
N TRP A 51 -1.65 -12.62 1.58
CA TRP A 51 -3.04 -12.77 1.94
C TRP A 51 -3.85 -11.49 1.77
N LYS A 52 -3.19 -10.31 1.96
CA LYS A 52 -3.86 -9.01 1.77
C LYS A 52 -4.34 -8.82 0.32
N VAL A 53 -3.54 -9.23 -0.67
CA VAL A 53 -3.93 -9.19 -2.08
C VAL A 53 -5.11 -10.14 -2.34
N LYS A 54 -5.03 -11.34 -1.81
CA LYS A 54 -6.12 -12.34 -1.94
C LYS A 54 -7.42 -11.85 -1.31
N ARG A 55 -7.34 -11.21 -0.14
CA ARG A 55 -8.51 -10.64 0.55
C ARG A 55 -9.14 -9.52 -0.27
N LEU A 56 -8.33 -8.62 -0.85
CA LEU A 56 -8.83 -7.50 -1.65
C LEU A 56 -9.56 -7.95 -2.91
N ARG A 57 -9.17 -9.07 -3.48
CA ARG A 57 -9.87 -9.63 -4.64
C ARG A 57 -11.28 -10.12 -4.30
N LYS A 58 -11.52 -10.47 -3.05
CA LYS A 58 -12.82 -10.94 -2.56
C LYS A 58 -13.63 -9.84 -1.88
N ASP A 59 -12.96 -8.95 -1.15
CA ASP A 59 -13.59 -7.85 -0.42
C ASP A 59 -12.67 -6.64 -0.55
N SER A 60 -13.12 -5.64 -1.30
CA SER A 60 -12.34 -4.44 -1.60
C SER A 60 -12.23 -3.45 -0.44
N ARG A 61 -12.98 -3.65 0.65
CA ARG A 61 -12.94 -2.72 1.78
C ARG A 61 -11.56 -2.67 2.42
N VAL A 62 -11.14 -1.46 2.76
CA VAL A 62 -9.89 -1.24 3.49
C VAL A 62 -10.11 -0.21 4.59
N GLU A 63 -9.30 -0.34 5.64
CA GLU A 63 -9.17 0.70 6.67
C GLU A 63 -7.70 1.05 6.80
N LEU A 64 -7.43 2.33 7.03
CA LEU A 64 -6.08 2.84 7.18
C LEU A 64 -5.98 3.62 8.49
N ARG A 65 -4.90 3.40 9.23
CA ARG A 65 -4.55 4.19 10.41
C ARG A 65 -3.06 4.50 10.36
N PRO A 66 -2.63 5.72 10.72
CA PRO A 66 -1.19 5.98 10.78
C PRO A 66 -0.54 5.09 11.84
N CYS A 67 0.63 4.57 11.53
CA CYS A 67 1.35 3.67 12.44
C CYS A 67 2.86 3.88 12.34
N ASP A 68 3.61 3.21 13.20
CA ASP A 68 5.06 3.15 13.10
C ASP A 68 5.48 1.97 12.19
N MET A 69 6.77 1.80 12.02
CA MET A 69 7.35 0.74 11.17
C MET A 69 6.95 -0.66 11.63
N ARG A 70 6.60 -0.84 12.89
CA ARG A 70 6.18 -2.13 13.47
C ARG A 70 4.67 -2.32 13.43
N GLY A 71 3.92 -1.35 12.93
CA GLY A 71 2.47 -1.41 12.86
C GLY A 71 1.76 -0.96 14.13
N ARG A 72 2.47 -0.34 15.06
CA ARG A 72 1.86 0.18 16.29
C ARG A 72 1.09 1.46 15.99
N VAL A 73 -0.18 1.48 16.37
CA VAL A 73 -1.11 2.59 16.14
C VAL A 73 -1.36 3.30 17.48
N GLU A 74 -1.25 4.63 17.46
CA GLU A 74 -1.58 5.44 18.63
C GLU A 74 -3.07 5.34 18.94
N ALA A 75 -3.43 5.40 20.25
CA ALA A 75 -4.82 5.23 20.69
C ALA A 75 -5.77 6.29 20.11
N ASP A 76 -5.26 7.49 19.85
CA ASP A 76 -6.05 8.60 19.30
C ASP A 76 -5.89 8.77 17.79
N ALA A 77 -5.24 7.82 17.12
CA ALA A 77 -5.01 7.91 15.68
C ALA A 77 -6.33 7.86 14.90
N PRO A 78 -6.44 8.66 13.82
CA PRO A 78 -7.63 8.61 12.98
C PRO A 78 -7.73 7.29 12.23
N THR A 79 -8.94 6.94 11.80
CA THR A 79 -9.20 5.80 10.93
C THR A 79 -9.80 6.32 9.63
N TRP A 80 -9.20 5.93 8.50
CA TRP A 80 -9.74 6.24 7.18
C TRP A 80 -10.26 4.95 6.56
N THR A 81 -11.39 5.04 5.88
CA THR A 81 -12.00 3.89 5.22
C THR A 81 -12.08 4.13 3.71
N GLY A 82 -12.07 3.07 2.95
CA GLY A 82 -12.15 3.16 1.50
C GLY A 82 -12.22 1.80 0.83
N GLN A 83 -11.96 1.83 -0.47
CA GLN A 83 -11.93 0.65 -1.34
C GLN A 83 -10.55 0.52 -1.96
N GLY A 84 -10.03 -0.70 -2.02
CA GLY A 84 -8.74 -1.00 -2.63
C GLY A 84 -8.89 -1.91 -3.84
N ARG A 85 -8.08 -1.68 -4.86
CA ARG A 85 -7.98 -2.58 -6.01
C ARG A 85 -6.52 -2.83 -6.36
N ILE A 86 -6.27 -3.98 -6.97
CA ILE A 86 -4.91 -4.35 -7.38
C ILE A 86 -4.60 -3.65 -8.71
N ALA A 87 -3.45 -2.98 -8.76
CA ALA A 87 -2.92 -2.39 -9.99
C ALA A 87 -2.25 -3.51 -10.80
N ALA A 88 -3.02 -4.18 -11.64
CA ALA A 88 -2.58 -5.38 -12.36
C ALA A 88 -1.92 -5.09 -13.70
N GLU A 89 -2.18 -3.94 -14.32
CA GLU A 89 -1.64 -3.61 -15.62
C GLU A 89 -0.17 -3.16 -15.53
N PRO A 90 0.70 -3.51 -16.49
CA PRO A 90 2.11 -3.09 -16.46
C PRO A 90 2.30 -1.57 -16.38
N GLU A 91 1.45 -0.81 -17.06
CA GLU A 91 1.48 0.65 -17.03
C GLU A 91 1.17 1.18 -15.64
N GLU A 92 0.19 0.58 -14.96
CA GLU A 92 -0.14 0.93 -13.59
C GLU A 92 1.01 0.59 -12.63
N ALA A 93 1.69 -0.52 -12.84
CA ALA A 93 2.84 -0.91 -12.02
C ALA A 93 3.96 0.13 -12.08
N CYS A 94 4.24 0.68 -13.26
CA CYS A 94 5.23 1.76 -13.42
C CYS A 94 4.80 3.02 -12.67
N LEU A 95 3.53 3.38 -12.76
CA LEU A 95 2.99 4.56 -12.08
C LEU A 95 2.97 4.39 -10.57
N VAL A 96 2.70 3.19 -10.06
CA VAL A 96 2.80 2.87 -8.64
C VAL A 96 4.23 3.11 -8.14
N LYS A 97 5.23 2.62 -8.85
CA LYS A 97 6.63 2.83 -8.50
C LYS A 97 6.97 4.32 -8.49
N ARG A 98 6.46 5.07 -9.46
CA ARG A 98 6.67 6.52 -9.53
C ARG A 98 6.05 7.23 -8.33
N ALA A 99 4.82 6.88 -7.95
CA ALA A 99 4.15 7.49 -6.79
C ALA A 99 4.93 7.25 -5.49
N ILE A 100 5.39 6.03 -5.27
CA ILE A 100 6.19 5.67 -4.10
C ILE A 100 7.57 6.38 -4.15
N SER A 101 8.21 6.39 -5.29
CA SER A 101 9.50 7.06 -5.49
C SER A 101 9.42 8.57 -5.25
N ASP A 102 8.35 9.22 -5.71
CA ASP A 102 8.16 10.66 -5.53
C ASP A 102 8.05 11.03 -4.04
N LYS A 103 7.45 10.17 -3.22
CA LYS A 103 7.30 10.43 -1.78
C LYS A 103 8.53 10.04 -0.97
N TYR A 104 9.06 8.83 -1.20
CA TYR A 104 10.12 8.27 -0.36
C TYR A 104 11.53 8.55 -0.87
N GLY A 105 11.66 8.99 -2.12
CA GLY A 105 12.94 9.40 -2.69
C GLY A 105 13.99 8.31 -2.64
N TRP A 106 15.19 8.63 -2.14
CA TRP A 106 16.30 7.68 -2.14
C TRP A 106 16.03 6.43 -1.27
N TRP A 107 15.17 6.53 -0.26
CA TRP A 107 14.76 5.36 0.53
C TRP A 107 14.14 4.29 -0.36
N TYR A 108 13.27 4.71 -1.30
CA TYR A 108 12.68 3.79 -2.27
C TYR A 108 13.75 3.21 -3.18
N HIS A 109 14.69 4.02 -3.66
CA HIS A 109 15.76 3.53 -4.55
C HIS A 109 16.70 2.56 -3.84
N ALA A 110 17.02 2.81 -2.58
CA ALA A 110 17.80 1.89 -1.76
C ALA A 110 17.05 0.56 -1.57
N PHE A 111 15.77 0.62 -1.25
CA PHE A 111 14.93 -0.57 -1.11
C PHE A 111 14.85 -1.36 -2.42
N ALA A 112 14.64 -0.69 -3.55
CA ALA A 112 14.57 -1.33 -4.87
C ALA A 112 15.91 -1.99 -5.24
N ALA A 113 17.04 -1.38 -4.89
CA ALA A 113 18.36 -1.97 -5.12
C ALA A 113 18.53 -3.27 -4.32
N VAL A 114 18.12 -3.26 -3.06
CA VAL A 114 18.15 -4.47 -2.21
C VAL A 114 17.25 -5.55 -2.82
N GLU A 115 16.06 -5.21 -3.26
CA GLU A 115 15.15 -6.17 -3.92
C GLU A 115 15.74 -6.79 -5.18
N ARG A 116 16.43 -5.98 -6.01
CA ARG A 116 17.09 -6.52 -7.23
C ARG A 116 18.14 -7.57 -6.88
N VAL A 117 18.91 -7.35 -5.81
CA VAL A 117 19.87 -8.32 -5.32
C VAL A 117 19.15 -9.57 -4.82
N MET A 118 18.08 -9.40 -4.03
CA MET A 118 17.32 -10.51 -3.48
C MET A 118 16.67 -11.38 -4.58
N VAL A 119 16.19 -10.75 -5.65
CA VAL A 119 15.62 -11.51 -6.80
C VAL A 119 16.69 -12.37 -7.47
N ARG A 120 17.92 -11.88 -7.57
CA ARG A 120 19.03 -12.65 -8.14
C ARG A 120 19.44 -13.82 -7.26
N VAL A 121 19.46 -13.61 -5.93
CA VAL A 121 19.87 -14.62 -4.95
C VAL A 121 18.75 -15.61 -4.68
N ARG A 122 17.52 -15.16 -4.74
CA ARG A 122 16.32 -15.98 -4.46
C ARG A 122 15.34 -15.85 -5.63
N PRO A 123 15.41 -16.75 -6.63
CA PRO A 123 14.49 -16.69 -7.77
C PRO A 123 13.01 -16.79 -7.37
N SER A 124 12.71 -17.35 -6.19
CA SER A 124 11.35 -17.44 -5.64
C SER A 124 10.90 -16.19 -4.91
N TYR A 125 11.71 -15.13 -4.88
CA TYR A 125 11.35 -13.88 -4.21
C TYR A 125 10.08 -13.29 -4.83
N PRO A 126 9.04 -12.98 -4.01
CA PRO A 126 7.74 -12.58 -4.56
C PRO A 126 7.80 -11.26 -5.32
N ALA A 127 7.06 -11.16 -6.41
CA ALA A 127 6.86 -9.91 -7.11
C ALA A 127 6.05 -8.94 -6.26
N ARG A 128 6.25 -7.64 -6.48
CA ARG A 128 5.47 -6.60 -5.81
C ARG A 128 4.23 -6.24 -6.61
N ALA A 129 3.16 -5.95 -5.90
CA ALA A 129 1.92 -5.46 -6.48
C ALA A 129 1.59 -4.09 -5.91
N GLY A 130 1.00 -3.23 -6.73
CA GLY A 130 0.43 -1.98 -6.27
C GLY A 130 -1.03 -2.16 -5.88
N ILE A 131 -1.45 -1.44 -4.86
CA ILE A 131 -2.85 -1.36 -4.46
C ILE A 131 -3.25 0.11 -4.56
N ILE A 132 -4.32 0.38 -5.30
CA ILE A 132 -4.87 1.73 -5.43
C ILE A 132 -6.06 1.82 -4.48
N ILE A 133 -6.04 2.82 -3.61
CA ILE A 133 -7.07 3.01 -2.59
C ILE A 133 -7.83 4.29 -2.86
N THR A 134 -9.14 4.18 -2.98
CA THR A 134 -10.05 5.32 -3.06
C THR A 134 -10.75 5.45 -1.71
N LEU A 135 -10.53 6.57 -1.04
CA LEU A 135 -11.13 6.80 0.27
C LEU A 135 -12.60 7.16 0.13
N ASP A 136 -13.37 6.74 1.12
CA ASP A 136 -14.77 7.14 1.24
C ASP A 136 -14.86 8.65 1.53
N SER A 137 -15.82 9.30 0.95
CA SER A 137 -16.07 10.74 1.14
C SER A 137 -16.83 11.02 2.43
#